data_76d3f72327096877d826aa3c9dc2d646
#
_entry.id   76d3f72327096877d826aa3c9dc2d646
#
_cell.length_a   1.000
_cell.length_b   1.000
_cell.length_c   1.000
_cell.angle_alpha   90.00
_cell.angle_beta   90.00
_cell.angle_gamma   90.00
#
_symmetry.space_group_name_H-M   'P 1'
#
loop_
_entity.id
_entity.type
_entity.pdbx_description
1 polymer ?
#
loop_
_entity_poly.entity_id
_entity_poly.type
_entity_poly.pdbx_seq_one_letter_code
_entity_poly.pdbx_strand_id
1 'polypeptide(L)'
;MSLNMFWFLPTHGDGHYLGSDDSARPVDHGYLQQIAQTADRLGFTGVLIPTGRSCEDAWLVAASMIPVTQRLKFLVALRPSVISPTVAARQAATLDRLSNGRALFNLVTGSDPQELAADGVFLDHTERYEASAEFTHIWRRLLEGETVDFDGKYQKVRGAKLLFPPVQQPRPPLYFGGSSDVAQDLAAEQVDLYLTWGEPPQQVKEKIAQVREKAAKLGRKIRFGIRLHVIVRETNDEAWEAANRLISRLDDDTIAKAQAAFARTDSVGQQRMAALHGGRRDKLEISPNLWAGVGLVRGGAGTALVGDGPTVAARINEYAALGIDSFVLSGYPHLEEAYKVGELLFPHLDVAIPEIPQPQSLQVQGEAVANEFLPRKVAQS
;
A
#
# COMPACT_ATOMS: atom_id res chain seq x y z
N MET A 1 14.89 -15.70 5.80
CA MET A 1 14.32 -14.38 6.13
C MET A 1 12.83 -14.48 5.90
N SER A 2 12.03 -14.43 6.95
CA SER A 2 10.59 -14.54 6.82
C SER A 2 10.00 -13.35 6.06
N LEU A 3 9.07 -13.60 5.14
CA LEU A 3 8.47 -12.62 4.24
C LEU A 3 7.16 -12.08 4.81
N ASN A 4 6.98 -10.77 4.73
CA ASN A 4 5.73 -10.11 5.07
C ASN A 4 4.79 -10.14 3.87
N MET A 5 3.70 -10.90 3.96
CA MET A 5 2.74 -11.08 2.88
C MET A 5 1.49 -10.26 3.14
N PHE A 6 1.25 -9.25 2.33
CA PHE A 6 0.04 -8.43 2.38
C PHE A 6 -0.92 -8.82 1.28
N TRP A 7 -2.21 -8.71 1.56
CA TRP A 7 -3.25 -8.79 0.56
C TRP A 7 -3.78 -7.40 0.19
N PHE A 8 -4.69 -7.33 -0.74
CA PHE A 8 -5.31 -6.09 -1.19
C PHE A 8 -6.80 -6.11 -0.87
N LEU A 9 -7.33 -4.99 -0.36
CA LEU A 9 -8.75 -4.82 -0.09
C LEU A 9 -9.37 -3.98 -1.23
N PRO A 10 -10.23 -4.58 -2.09
CA PRO A 10 -10.69 -3.95 -3.32
C PRO A 10 -11.85 -2.97 -3.08
N THR A 11 -11.57 -1.81 -2.51
CA THR A 11 -12.58 -0.78 -2.19
C THR A 11 -13.14 -0.06 -3.42
N HIS A 12 -12.76 -0.49 -4.62
CA HIS A 12 -13.28 -0.02 -5.91
C HIS A 12 -14.14 -1.07 -6.65
N GLY A 13 -14.43 -2.19 -6.01
CA GLY A 13 -15.12 -3.33 -6.60
C GLY A 13 -14.20 -4.47 -7.02
N ASP A 14 -14.79 -5.57 -7.47
CA ASP A 14 -14.10 -6.81 -7.81
C ASP A 14 -14.83 -7.54 -8.94
N GLY A 15 -14.26 -8.62 -9.49
CA GLY A 15 -14.87 -9.42 -10.53
C GLY A 15 -13.97 -10.51 -11.08
N HIS A 16 -14.56 -11.38 -11.91
CA HIS A 16 -13.85 -12.50 -12.53
C HIS A 16 -13.17 -12.14 -13.86
N TYR A 17 -13.56 -11.03 -14.46
CA TYR A 17 -13.02 -10.56 -15.75
C TYR A 17 -12.61 -9.11 -15.65
N LEU A 18 -11.42 -8.78 -16.11
CA LEU A 18 -10.96 -7.40 -16.19
C LEU A 18 -11.67 -6.65 -17.32
N GLY A 19 -12.04 -5.41 -17.04
CA GLY A 19 -12.65 -4.52 -18.04
C GLY A 19 -14.04 -4.94 -18.50
N SER A 20 -14.74 -5.81 -17.76
CA SER A 20 -16.10 -6.28 -18.09
C SER A 20 -17.00 -6.21 -16.85
N ASP A 21 -18.29 -5.97 -17.10
CA ASP A 21 -19.34 -6.01 -16.09
C ASP A 21 -19.77 -7.45 -15.76
N ASP A 22 -19.36 -8.43 -16.57
CA ASP A 22 -19.65 -9.84 -16.35
C ASP A 22 -19.11 -10.29 -14.99
N SER A 23 -20.00 -10.74 -14.10
CA SER A 23 -19.67 -11.17 -12.74
C SER A 23 -18.97 -10.11 -11.87
N ALA A 24 -19.14 -8.82 -12.19
CA ALA A 24 -18.66 -7.74 -11.36
C ALA A 24 -19.31 -7.78 -9.98
N ARG A 25 -18.52 -7.51 -8.94
CA ARG A 25 -18.97 -7.39 -7.55
C ARG A 25 -18.85 -5.93 -7.13
N PRO A 26 -19.95 -5.30 -6.68
CA PRO A 26 -19.91 -3.93 -6.17
C PRO A 26 -19.09 -3.85 -4.88
N VAL A 27 -18.74 -2.64 -4.48
CA VAL A 27 -18.21 -2.39 -3.14
C VAL A 27 -19.32 -2.69 -2.12
N ASP A 28 -19.07 -3.67 -1.26
CA ASP A 28 -19.97 -4.13 -0.22
C ASP A 28 -19.16 -4.36 1.06
N HIS A 29 -19.60 -3.75 2.17
CA HIS A 29 -18.91 -3.87 3.46
C HIS A 29 -18.78 -5.34 3.90
N GLY A 30 -19.82 -6.17 3.71
CA GLY A 30 -19.79 -7.59 4.04
C GLY A 30 -18.75 -8.36 3.24
N TYR A 31 -18.60 -8.05 1.95
CA TYR A 31 -17.58 -8.64 1.11
C TYR A 31 -16.16 -8.22 1.50
N LEU A 32 -15.94 -6.94 1.77
CA LEU A 32 -14.65 -6.45 2.27
C LEU A 32 -14.30 -7.10 3.62
N GLN A 33 -15.27 -7.29 4.50
CA GLN A 33 -15.10 -7.99 5.77
C GLN A 33 -14.69 -9.45 5.56
N GLN A 34 -15.31 -10.17 4.62
CA GLN A 34 -14.93 -11.55 4.30
C GLN A 34 -13.48 -11.63 3.82
N ILE A 35 -13.03 -10.71 2.96
CA ILE A 35 -11.63 -10.66 2.50
C ILE A 35 -10.69 -10.39 3.68
N ALA A 36 -10.99 -9.40 4.52
CA ALA A 36 -10.15 -9.06 5.66
C ALA A 36 -10.04 -10.22 6.67
N GLN A 37 -11.15 -10.89 6.98
CA GLN A 37 -11.17 -12.06 7.87
C GLN A 37 -10.44 -13.25 7.26
N THR A 38 -10.57 -13.46 5.96
CA THR A 38 -9.83 -14.51 5.24
C THR A 38 -8.34 -14.25 5.29
N ALA A 39 -7.90 -13.03 4.99
CA ALA A 39 -6.48 -12.64 5.07
C ALA A 39 -5.93 -12.80 6.50
N ASP A 40 -6.67 -12.36 7.51
CA ASP A 40 -6.31 -12.52 8.92
C ASP A 40 -6.13 -14.01 9.30
N ARG A 41 -7.05 -14.86 8.87
CA ARG A 41 -7.09 -16.29 9.18
C ARG A 41 -5.98 -17.07 8.48
N LEU A 42 -5.70 -16.77 7.22
CA LEU A 42 -4.68 -17.43 6.41
C LEU A 42 -3.24 -17.00 6.78
N GLY A 43 -3.08 -16.00 7.64
CA GLY A 43 -1.77 -15.56 8.11
C GLY A 43 -1.09 -14.50 7.24
N PHE A 44 -1.86 -13.76 6.43
CA PHE A 44 -1.30 -12.57 5.81
C PHE A 44 -0.87 -11.55 6.88
N THR A 45 0.23 -10.86 6.63
CA THR A 45 0.74 -9.80 7.52
C THR A 45 -0.25 -8.65 7.65
N GLY A 46 -0.94 -8.31 6.57
CA GLY A 46 -1.89 -7.21 6.53
C GLY A 46 -2.61 -7.08 5.21
N VAL A 47 -3.39 -6.01 5.08
CA VAL A 47 -4.05 -5.61 3.83
C VAL A 47 -3.68 -4.19 3.45
N LEU A 48 -3.43 -3.96 2.14
CA LEU A 48 -3.34 -2.62 1.59
C LEU A 48 -4.76 -2.13 1.26
N ILE A 49 -5.10 -0.94 1.73
CA ILE A 49 -6.37 -0.27 1.45
C ILE A 49 -6.07 0.96 0.58
N PRO A 50 -6.51 0.96 -0.68
CA PRO A 50 -6.20 2.01 -1.64
C PRO A 50 -6.98 3.29 -1.36
N THR A 51 -6.61 4.36 -2.06
CA THR A 51 -7.35 5.62 -2.14
C THR A 51 -7.49 6.05 -3.58
N GLY A 52 -8.48 6.88 -3.86
CA GLY A 52 -8.76 7.49 -5.15
C GLY A 52 -10.26 7.78 -5.27
N ARG A 53 -10.63 8.58 -6.26
CA ARG A 53 -12.05 8.95 -6.48
C ARG A 53 -12.98 7.76 -6.76
N SER A 54 -12.42 6.62 -7.16
CA SER A 54 -13.16 5.37 -7.41
C SER A 54 -13.08 4.39 -6.24
N CYS A 55 -12.48 4.78 -5.11
CA CYS A 55 -12.33 3.94 -3.92
C CYS A 55 -13.17 4.49 -2.78
N GLU A 56 -13.61 3.61 -1.87
CA GLU A 56 -14.09 4.04 -0.56
C GLU A 56 -12.96 4.64 0.27
N ASP A 57 -13.28 5.46 1.27
CA ASP A 57 -12.29 6.08 2.16
C ASP A 57 -11.48 5.02 2.91
N ALA A 58 -10.16 5.05 2.73
CA ALA A 58 -9.25 4.03 3.26
C ALA A 58 -9.21 3.98 4.79
N TRP A 59 -9.36 5.12 5.47
CA TRP A 59 -9.30 5.22 6.93
C TRP A 59 -10.57 4.68 7.57
N LEU A 60 -11.74 5.02 7.01
CA LEU A 60 -13.03 4.53 7.48
C LEU A 60 -13.17 3.03 7.24
N VAL A 61 -12.73 2.54 6.09
CA VAL A 61 -12.69 1.09 5.80
C VAL A 61 -11.76 0.38 6.78
N ALA A 62 -10.54 0.88 7.01
CA ALA A 62 -9.63 0.30 7.99
C ALA A 62 -10.26 0.23 9.39
N ALA A 63 -10.86 1.35 9.85
CA ALA A 63 -11.51 1.41 11.16
C ALA A 63 -12.64 0.39 11.30
N SER A 64 -13.43 0.17 10.23
CA SER A 64 -14.53 -0.81 10.24
C SER A 64 -14.05 -2.28 10.25
N MET A 65 -12.82 -2.56 9.83
CA MET A 65 -12.24 -3.91 9.83
C MET A 65 -11.54 -4.28 11.15
N ILE A 66 -11.22 -3.30 12.00
CA ILE A 66 -10.52 -3.53 13.28
C ILE A 66 -11.30 -4.52 14.17
N PRO A 67 -12.62 -4.36 14.42
CA PRO A 67 -13.33 -5.22 15.35
C PRO A 67 -13.58 -6.65 14.84
N VAL A 68 -13.38 -6.89 13.56
CA VAL A 68 -13.64 -8.18 12.91
C VAL A 68 -12.39 -8.98 12.57
N THR A 69 -11.20 -8.46 12.92
CA THR A 69 -9.88 -9.06 12.69
C THR A 69 -9.05 -9.03 13.98
N GLN A 70 -8.06 -9.93 14.11
CA GLN A 70 -7.28 -10.06 15.34
C GLN A 70 -5.83 -9.61 15.20
N ARG A 71 -5.14 -10.02 14.14
CA ARG A 71 -3.71 -9.77 13.90
C ARG A 71 -3.41 -9.03 12.61
N LEU A 72 -4.38 -8.98 11.70
CA LEU A 72 -4.23 -8.34 10.40
C LEU A 72 -3.86 -6.86 10.53
N LYS A 73 -2.77 -6.46 9.91
CA LYS A 73 -2.34 -5.05 9.85
C LYS A 73 -3.01 -4.34 8.68
N PHE A 74 -3.20 -3.04 8.83
CA PHE A 74 -3.87 -2.19 7.85
C PHE A 74 -2.87 -1.20 7.26
N LEU A 75 -2.47 -1.41 5.99
CA LEU A 75 -1.63 -0.49 5.24
C LEU A 75 -2.55 0.53 4.55
N VAL A 76 -2.81 1.61 5.25
CA VAL A 76 -3.82 2.62 4.89
C VAL A 76 -3.21 3.69 4.00
N ALA A 77 -3.85 3.98 2.88
CA ALA A 77 -3.41 5.06 2.01
C ALA A 77 -3.56 6.43 2.70
N LEU A 78 -2.51 7.24 2.63
CA LEU A 78 -2.41 8.59 3.21
C LEU A 78 -2.11 9.58 2.09
N ARG A 79 -3.01 10.55 1.87
CA ARG A 79 -2.88 11.60 0.83
C ARG A 79 -2.54 12.96 1.45
N PRO A 80 -1.27 13.39 1.42
CA PRO A 80 -0.84 14.65 2.03
C PRO A 80 -1.53 15.89 1.50
N SER A 81 -1.91 15.88 0.22
CA SER A 81 -2.48 17.06 -0.46
C SER A 81 -3.92 17.39 -0.07
N VAL A 82 -4.65 16.46 0.57
CA VAL A 82 -6.09 16.63 0.87
C VAL A 82 -6.40 16.71 2.37
N ILE A 83 -5.39 16.64 3.23
CA ILE A 83 -5.56 16.69 4.68
C ILE A 83 -4.37 17.42 5.33
N SER A 84 -4.59 18.12 6.45
CA SER A 84 -3.47 18.70 7.19
C SER A 84 -2.64 17.66 7.94
N PRO A 85 -1.32 17.85 8.09
CA PRO A 85 -0.45 16.89 8.76
C PRO A 85 -0.83 16.63 10.23
N THR A 86 -1.35 17.63 10.92
CA THR A 86 -1.77 17.53 12.32
C THR A 86 -3.04 16.72 12.49
N VAL A 87 -4.01 16.88 11.59
CA VAL A 87 -5.25 16.06 11.58
C VAL A 87 -4.91 14.63 11.23
N ALA A 88 -4.11 14.40 10.18
CA ALA A 88 -3.67 13.06 9.78
C ALA A 88 -2.87 12.36 10.90
N ALA A 89 -2.04 13.07 11.65
CA ALA A 89 -1.31 12.49 12.78
C ALA A 89 -2.26 12.06 13.92
N ARG A 90 -3.29 12.87 14.24
CA ARG A 90 -4.31 12.47 15.22
C ARG A 90 -5.11 11.25 14.79
N GLN A 91 -5.49 11.19 13.51
CA GLN A 91 -6.20 10.03 12.95
C GLN A 91 -5.30 8.79 12.97
N ALA A 92 -4.03 8.93 12.57
CA ALA A 92 -3.07 7.83 12.58
C ALA A 92 -2.85 7.27 13.99
N ALA A 93 -2.62 8.12 14.98
CA ALA A 93 -2.48 7.72 16.37
C ALA A 93 -3.76 7.07 16.92
N THR A 94 -4.93 7.56 16.54
CA THR A 94 -6.22 6.96 16.93
C THR A 94 -6.39 5.58 16.32
N LEU A 95 -6.17 5.43 15.00
CA LEU A 95 -6.27 4.15 14.31
C LEU A 95 -5.29 3.12 14.90
N ASP A 96 -4.09 3.57 15.23
CA ASP A 96 -3.07 2.72 15.84
C ASP A 96 -3.49 2.22 17.24
N ARG A 97 -4.04 3.10 18.07
CA ARG A 97 -4.57 2.70 19.40
C ARG A 97 -5.78 1.78 19.28
N LEU A 98 -6.76 2.11 18.43
CA LEU A 98 -7.95 1.28 18.24
C LEU A 98 -7.62 -0.11 17.72
N SER A 99 -6.61 -0.19 16.83
CA SER A 99 -6.15 -1.45 16.27
C SER A 99 -5.11 -2.18 17.13
N ASN A 100 -4.71 -1.60 18.27
CA ASN A 100 -3.68 -2.12 19.14
C ASN A 100 -2.33 -2.35 18.42
N GLY A 101 -1.86 -1.34 17.67
CA GLY A 101 -0.56 -1.37 16.99
C GLY A 101 -0.56 -2.07 15.62
N ARG A 102 -1.72 -2.13 14.95
CA ARG A 102 -1.85 -2.76 13.63
C ARG A 102 -1.91 -1.76 12.47
N ALA A 103 -1.79 -0.45 12.73
CA ALA A 103 -1.81 0.57 11.69
C ALA A 103 -0.45 0.70 10.98
N LEU A 104 -0.47 0.77 9.67
CA LEU A 104 0.63 1.10 8.77
C LEU A 104 0.13 2.13 7.77
N PHE A 105 0.98 2.98 7.26
CA PHE A 105 0.55 4.03 6.32
C PHE A 105 1.33 3.97 5.02
N ASN A 106 0.62 4.17 3.91
CA ASN A 106 1.19 4.25 2.57
C ASN A 106 0.96 5.65 1.99
N LEU A 107 2.02 6.42 1.85
CA LEU A 107 1.96 7.77 1.30
C LEU A 107 1.57 7.73 -0.18
N VAL A 108 0.60 8.55 -0.59
CA VAL A 108 0.12 8.65 -1.97
C VAL A 108 0.07 10.11 -2.39
N THR A 109 0.95 10.51 -3.29
CA THR A 109 1.04 11.90 -3.77
C THR A 109 -0.02 12.25 -4.83
N GLY A 110 -0.62 11.22 -5.45
CA GLY A 110 -1.52 11.39 -6.59
C GLY A 110 -0.77 11.62 -7.91
N SER A 111 -1.41 11.31 -9.03
CA SER A 111 -0.81 11.48 -10.37
C SER A 111 -1.82 11.75 -11.49
N ASP A 112 -3.11 11.59 -11.23
CA ASP A 112 -4.16 11.90 -12.22
C ASP A 112 -4.54 13.38 -12.08
N PRO A 113 -4.29 14.23 -13.11
CA PRO A 113 -4.58 15.65 -13.02
C PRO A 113 -6.06 15.98 -12.82
N GLN A 114 -6.96 15.14 -13.35
CA GLN A 114 -8.41 15.34 -13.19
C GLN A 114 -8.87 15.04 -11.78
N GLU A 115 -8.35 13.95 -11.18
CA GLU A 115 -8.62 13.62 -9.79
C GLU A 115 -8.07 14.68 -8.84
N LEU A 116 -6.81 15.07 -9.06
CA LEU A 116 -6.17 16.11 -8.25
C LEU A 116 -6.94 17.43 -8.27
N ALA A 117 -7.35 17.89 -9.45
CA ALA A 117 -8.13 19.13 -9.59
C ALA A 117 -9.52 19.01 -8.94
N ALA A 118 -10.17 17.85 -9.01
CA ALA A 118 -11.44 17.58 -8.35
C ALA A 118 -11.33 17.59 -6.82
N ASP A 119 -10.17 17.19 -6.29
CA ASP A 119 -9.86 17.25 -4.86
C ASP A 119 -9.29 18.62 -4.41
N GLY A 120 -9.27 19.63 -5.32
CA GLY A 120 -8.76 20.97 -5.03
C GLY A 120 -7.23 21.09 -5.01
N VAL A 121 -6.51 20.14 -5.61
CA VAL A 121 -5.06 20.12 -5.67
C VAL A 121 -4.58 20.58 -7.04
N PHE A 122 -3.92 21.75 -7.07
CA PHE A 122 -3.42 22.40 -8.30
C PHE A 122 -1.90 22.51 -8.35
N LEU A 123 -1.21 21.79 -7.47
CA LEU A 123 0.24 21.71 -7.45
C LEU A 123 0.76 20.86 -8.62
N ASP A 124 1.87 21.27 -9.20
CA ASP A 124 2.55 20.46 -10.22
C ASP A 124 3.21 19.20 -9.60
N HIS A 125 3.82 18.37 -10.45
CA HIS A 125 4.45 17.13 -10.00
C HIS A 125 5.50 17.37 -8.90
N THR A 126 6.42 18.29 -9.11
CA THR A 126 7.51 18.58 -8.16
C THR A 126 6.97 19.20 -6.89
N GLU A 127 6.07 20.17 -7.00
CA GLU A 127 5.42 20.82 -5.87
C GLU A 127 4.66 19.86 -4.98
N ARG A 128 4.00 18.83 -5.54
CA ARG A 128 3.32 17.80 -4.75
C ARG A 128 4.30 17.00 -3.90
N TYR A 129 5.50 16.71 -4.42
CA TYR A 129 6.54 16.01 -3.64
C TYR A 129 7.15 16.90 -2.58
N GLU A 130 7.42 18.17 -2.88
CA GLU A 130 7.89 19.15 -1.88
C GLU A 130 6.85 19.31 -0.75
N ALA A 131 5.58 19.50 -1.09
CA ALA A 131 4.49 19.58 -0.12
C ALA A 131 4.34 18.29 0.71
N SER A 132 4.52 17.13 0.08
CA SER A 132 4.50 15.85 0.78
C SER A 132 5.69 15.67 1.71
N ALA A 133 6.85 16.20 1.39
CA ALA A 133 8.02 16.17 2.26
C ALA A 133 7.79 17.01 3.52
N GLU A 134 7.28 18.25 3.40
CA GLU A 134 6.91 19.08 4.53
C GLU A 134 5.82 18.43 5.40
N PHE A 135 4.78 17.90 4.77
CA PHE A 135 3.72 17.16 5.45
C PHE A 135 4.27 15.98 6.26
N THR A 136 5.08 15.16 5.63
CA THR A 136 5.61 13.93 6.24
C THR A 136 6.57 14.26 7.38
N HIS A 137 7.37 15.30 7.25
CA HIS A 137 8.24 15.81 8.31
C HIS A 137 7.45 16.18 9.57
N ILE A 138 6.37 16.95 9.42
CA ILE A 138 5.50 17.34 10.54
C ILE A 138 4.80 16.13 11.14
N TRP A 139 4.20 15.29 10.27
CA TRP A 139 3.42 14.12 10.66
C TRP A 139 4.24 13.11 11.47
N ARG A 140 5.48 12.85 11.06
CA ARG A 140 6.38 11.93 11.78
C ARG A 140 6.74 12.45 13.15
N ARG A 141 7.18 13.68 13.25
CA ARG A 141 7.60 14.33 14.52
C ARG A 141 6.47 14.35 15.55
N LEU A 142 5.24 14.63 15.09
CA LEU A 142 4.06 14.57 15.96
C LEU A 142 3.83 13.16 16.51
N LEU A 143 3.91 12.13 15.65
CA LEU A 143 3.72 10.74 16.07
C LEU A 143 4.86 10.24 16.96
N GLU A 144 6.05 10.79 16.84
CA GLU A 144 7.22 10.54 17.70
C GLU A 144 7.14 11.30 19.03
N GLY A 145 6.06 12.07 19.27
CA GLY A 145 5.78 12.74 20.55
C GLY A 145 6.32 14.17 20.69
N GLU A 146 6.82 14.76 19.60
CA GLU A 146 7.34 16.12 19.62
C GLU A 146 6.22 17.17 19.62
N THR A 147 6.52 18.36 20.17
CA THR A 147 5.78 19.58 19.87
C THR A 147 6.41 20.23 18.65
N VAL A 148 5.63 20.52 17.63
CA VAL A 148 6.13 20.95 16.32
C VAL A 148 5.72 22.38 16.01
N ASP A 149 6.72 23.22 15.80
CA ASP A 149 6.63 24.48 15.07
C ASP A 149 7.28 24.31 13.70
N PHE A 150 6.59 24.70 12.65
CA PHE A 150 7.09 24.59 11.27
C PHE A 150 6.55 25.75 10.42
N ASP A 151 7.41 26.35 9.62
CA ASP A 151 7.09 27.48 8.71
C ASP A 151 7.69 27.19 7.34
N GLY A 152 7.04 26.31 6.56
CA GLY A 152 7.46 25.91 5.23
C GLY A 152 6.75 26.67 4.12
N LYS A 153 7.02 26.26 2.90
CA LYS A 153 6.38 26.79 1.68
C LYS A 153 4.91 26.37 1.57
N TYR A 154 4.62 25.11 1.94
CA TYR A 154 3.31 24.47 1.77
C TYR A 154 2.59 24.24 3.10
N GLN A 155 3.33 24.01 4.17
CA GLN A 155 2.78 23.70 5.48
C GLN A 155 3.24 24.73 6.52
N LYS A 156 2.30 25.13 7.39
CA LYS A 156 2.60 26.03 8.50
C LYS A 156 1.83 25.60 9.74
N VAL A 157 2.54 25.30 10.82
CA VAL A 157 1.97 24.91 12.11
C VAL A 157 2.68 25.60 13.26
N ARG A 158 1.98 25.83 14.38
CA ARG A 158 2.49 26.41 15.62
C ARG A 158 2.01 25.58 16.81
N GLY A 159 2.93 25.20 17.70
CA GLY A 159 2.64 24.46 18.93
C GLY A 159 1.88 23.16 18.71
N ALA A 160 2.02 22.52 17.54
CA ALA A 160 1.28 21.31 17.24
C ALA A 160 1.82 20.13 18.06
N LYS A 161 0.92 19.41 18.76
CA LYS A 161 1.28 18.22 19.54
C LYS A 161 0.13 17.21 19.57
N LEU A 162 0.46 15.94 19.85
CA LEU A 162 -0.51 14.90 20.09
C LEU A 162 -0.68 14.67 21.60
N LEU A 163 -1.92 14.79 22.09
CA LEU A 163 -2.24 14.44 23.49
C LEU A 163 -2.40 12.92 23.67
N PHE A 164 -2.74 12.23 22.59
CA PHE A 164 -2.93 10.78 22.55
C PHE A 164 -1.94 10.18 21.53
N PRO A 165 -0.74 9.76 21.98
CA PRO A 165 0.28 9.18 21.09
C PRO A 165 -0.14 7.82 20.55
N PRO A 166 0.48 7.31 19.47
CA PRO A 166 0.30 5.95 19.00
C PRO A 166 0.88 4.94 20.00
N VAL A 167 0.46 3.67 19.90
CA VAL A 167 1.05 2.59 20.69
C VAL A 167 2.34 2.06 20.07
N GLN A 168 2.47 2.09 18.76
CA GLN A 168 3.72 1.71 18.08
C GLN A 168 4.82 2.75 18.31
N GLN A 169 6.04 2.26 18.63
CA GLN A 169 7.20 3.10 18.89
C GLN A 169 8.28 2.89 17.84
N PRO A 170 8.95 3.92 17.34
CA PRO A 170 8.73 5.35 17.67
C PRO A 170 7.42 5.89 17.07
N ARG A 171 6.82 5.23 16.10
CA ARG A 171 5.55 5.55 15.41
C ARG A 171 5.12 4.38 14.49
N PRO A 172 3.88 4.38 14.00
CA PRO A 172 3.47 3.48 12.93
C PRO A 172 4.37 3.62 11.69
N PRO A 173 4.78 2.50 11.06
CA PRO A 173 5.63 2.53 9.88
C PRO A 173 4.98 3.25 8.69
N LEU A 174 5.79 4.02 7.96
CA LEU A 174 5.41 4.72 6.73
C LEU A 174 6.01 4.04 5.51
N TYR A 175 5.15 3.67 4.57
CA TYR A 175 5.49 3.08 3.28
C TYR A 175 5.29 4.13 2.18
N PHE A 176 6.04 4.02 1.12
CA PHE A 176 5.86 4.88 -0.05
C PHE A 176 6.53 4.26 -1.27
N GLY A 177 5.93 4.45 -2.44
CA GLY A 177 6.49 4.03 -3.72
C GLY A 177 6.39 5.13 -4.77
N GLY A 178 7.45 5.31 -5.52
CA GLY A 178 7.49 6.25 -6.63
C GLY A 178 8.77 6.04 -7.44
N SER A 179 8.71 6.24 -8.75
CA SER A 179 9.82 5.92 -9.66
C SER A 179 10.56 7.14 -10.19
N SER A 180 10.04 8.37 -9.99
CA SER A 180 10.75 9.60 -10.33
C SER A 180 11.88 9.87 -9.34
N ASP A 181 12.85 10.70 -9.72
CA ASP A 181 14.00 11.02 -8.89
C ASP A 181 13.59 11.71 -7.59
N VAL A 182 12.67 12.69 -7.66
CA VAL A 182 12.12 13.37 -6.49
C VAL A 182 11.34 12.42 -5.56
N ALA A 183 10.69 11.39 -6.13
CA ALA A 183 10.01 10.36 -5.34
C ALA A 183 11.01 9.49 -4.57
N GLN A 184 12.09 9.11 -5.22
CA GLN A 184 13.16 8.34 -4.58
C GLN A 184 13.88 9.15 -3.49
N ASP A 185 14.04 10.46 -3.66
CA ASP A 185 14.60 11.37 -2.64
C ASP A 185 13.68 11.44 -1.42
N LEU A 186 12.37 11.67 -1.62
CA LEU A 186 11.38 11.62 -0.55
C LEU A 186 11.40 10.28 0.20
N ALA A 187 11.49 9.17 -0.54
CA ALA A 187 11.59 7.84 0.07
C ALA A 187 12.85 7.71 0.92
N ALA A 188 14.01 8.08 0.37
CA ALA A 188 15.29 8.00 1.06
C ALA A 188 15.32 8.82 2.36
N GLU A 189 14.67 9.99 2.37
CA GLU A 189 14.62 10.88 3.53
C GLU A 189 13.60 10.48 4.59
N GLN A 190 12.40 10.06 4.20
CA GLN A 190 11.23 10.14 5.06
C GLN A 190 10.59 8.79 5.41
N VAL A 191 10.73 7.75 4.58
CA VAL A 191 9.94 6.53 4.77
C VAL A 191 10.74 5.39 5.39
N ASP A 192 10.02 4.39 5.90
CA ASP A 192 10.59 3.21 6.53
C ASP A 192 10.70 2.04 5.54
N LEU A 193 9.78 1.99 4.56
CA LEU A 193 9.79 0.98 3.51
C LEU A 193 9.46 1.60 2.14
N TYR A 194 10.35 1.38 1.17
CA TYR A 194 10.11 1.73 -0.22
C TYR A 194 9.40 0.60 -0.93
N LEU A 195 8.22 0.89 -1.49
CA LEU A 195 7.35 -0.08 -2.16
C LEU A 195 7.42 0.11 -3.67
N THR A 196 8.10 -0.79 -4.39
CA THR A 196 8.14 -0.78 -5.86
C THR A 196 6.98 -1.57 -6.46
N TRP A 197 6.76 -1.43 -7.77
CA TRP A 197 5.84 -2.28 -8.53
C TRP A 197 6.60 -3.43 -9.18
N GLY A 198 5.86 -4.49 -9.57
CA GLY A 198 6.38 -5.72 -10.13
C GLY A 198 6.93 -5.59 -11.55
N GLU A 199 8.05 -4.92 -11.71
CA GLU A 199 8.85 -4.94 -12.93
C GLU A 199 9.71 -6.22 -12.96
N PRO A 200 10.31 -6.60 -14.12
CA PRO A 200 11.28 -7.69 -14.18
C PRO A 200 12.38 -7.54 -13.11
N PRO A 201 12.89 -8.66 -12.54
CA PRO A 201 13.82 -8.62 -11.41
C PRO A 201 15.04 -7.71 -11.60
N GLN A 202 15.60 -7.64 -12.80
CA GLN A 202 16.72 -6.76 -13.07
C GLN A 202 16.37 -5.27 -12.91
N GLN A 203 15.19 -4.85 -13.39
CA GLN A 203 14.74 -3.46 -13.25
C GLN A 203 14.44 -3.11 -11.78
N VAL A 204 13.87 -4.05 -11.03
CA VAL A 204 13.66 -3.89 -9.58
C VAL A 204 14.99 -3.75 -8.86
N LYS A 205 15.99 -4.60 -9.17
CA LYS A 205 17.34 -4.53 -8.60
C LYS A 205 17.97 -3.16 -8.77
N GLU A 206 17.92 -2.60 -9.98
CA GLU A 206 18.47 -1.27 -10.29
C GLU A 206 17.77 -0.18 -9.46
N LYS A 207 16.44 -0.20 -9.43
CA LYS A 207 15.63 0.78 -8.71
C LYS A 207 15.90 0.76 -7.19
N ILE A 208 15.89 -0.41 -6.57
CA ILE A 208 16.15 -0.51 -5.12
C ILE A 208 17.59 -0.18 -4.77
N ALA A 209 18.55 -0.44 -5.67
CA ALA A 209 19.95 -0.04 -5.49
C ALA A 209 20.08 1.49 -5.43
N GLN A 210 19.40 2.21 -6.35
CA GLN A 210 19.38 3.68 -6.37
C GLN A 210 18.80 4.26 -5.06
N VAL A 211 17.64 3.76 -4.62
CA VAL A 211 17.00 4.24 -3.39
C VAL A 211 17.85 3.91 -2.14
N ARG A 212 18.46 2.71 -2.12
CA ARG A 212 19.37 2.30 -1.05
C ARG A 212 20.60 3.21 -0.97
N GLU A 213 21.19 3.58 -2.09
CA GLU A 213 22.32 4.49 -2.16
C GLU A 213 21.95 5.90 -1.66
N LYS A 214 20.79 6.44 -2.10
CA LYS A 214 20.28 7.74 -1.65
C LYS A 214 20.06 7.73 -0.13
N ALA A 215 19.44 6.70 0.42
CA ALA A 215 19.22 6.57 1.87
C ALA A 215 20.55 6.43 2.64
N ALA A 216 21.51 5.67 2.12
CA ALA A 216 22.83 5.49 2.74
C ALA A 216 23.61 6.81 2.84
N LYS A 217 23.52 7.69 1.81
CA LYS A 217 24.12 9.05 1.86
C LYS A 217 23.56 9.91 2.98
N LEU A 218 22.32 9.61 3.43
CA LEU A 218 21.65 10.27 4.56
C LEU A 218 21.85 9.52 5.89
N GLY A 219 22.71 8.50 5.93
CA GLY A 219 22.94 7.66 7.11
C GLY A 219 21.75 6.77 7.48
N ARG A 220 20.80 6.56 6.56
CA ARG A 220 19.57 5.79 6.80
C ARG A 220 19.62 4.41 6.17
N LYS A 221 18.94 3.47 6.83
CA LYS A 221 18.59 2.17 6.28
C LYS A 221 17.10 2.16 5.98
N ILE A 222 16.73 1.71 4.78
CA ILE A 222 15.35 1.59 4.33
C ILE A 222 15.05 0.13 3.97
N ARG A 223 13.84 -0.31 4.25
CA ARG A 223 13.33 -1.63 3.82
C ARG A 223 12.73 -1.53 2.44
N PHE A 224 12.54 -2.68 1.80
CA PHE A 224 12.00 -2.75 0.44
C PHE A 224 10.83 -3.72 0.35
N GLY A 225 9.79 -3.31 -0.35
CA GLY A 225 8.64 -4.12 -0.68
C GLY A 225 8.30 -4.04 -2.18
N ILE A 226 7.45 -4.94 -2.62
CA ILE A 226 6.98 -5.01 -4.00
C ILE A 226 5.48 -5.26 -4.06
N ARG A 227 4.80 -4.59 -4.99
CA ARG A 227 3.39 -4.83 -5.28
C ARG A 227 3.25 -5.61 -6.60
N LEU A 228 2.56 -6.74 -6.52
CA LEU A 228 2.31 -7.67 -7.62
C LEU A 228 0.87 -8.21 -7.53
N HIS A 229 0.31 -8.60 -8.65
CA HIS A 229 -0.80 -9.57 -8.66
C HIS A 229 -0.22 -10.99 -8.65
N VAL A 230 -1.09 -11.95 -8.36
CA VAL A 230 -0.72 -13.37 -8.33
C VAL A 230 -1.89 -14.20 -8.86
N ILE A 231 -1.58 -15.19 -9.67
CA ILE A 231 -2.51 -16.22 -10.17
C ILE A 231 -1.85 -17.57 -9.92
N VAL A 232 -2.27 -18.24 -8.83
CA VAL A 232 -1.71 -19.54 -8.45
C VAL A 232 -2.78 -20.62 -8.58
N ARG A 233 -2.40 -21.77 -9.19
CA ARG A 233 -3.26 -22.95 -9.38
C ARG A 233 -2.50 -24.21 -9.01
N GLU A 234 -3.18 -25.35 -9.07
CA GLU A 234 -2.56 -26.65 -8.83
C GLU A 234 -1.45 -26.96 -9.84
N THR A 235 -1.61 -26.51 -11.09
CA THR A 235 -0.65 -26.70 -12.17
C THR A 235 -0.34 -25.38 -12.88
N ASN A 236 0.82 -25.31 -13.54
CA ASN A 236 1.20 -24.15 -14.35
C ASN A 236 0.19 -23.90 -15.50
N ASP A 237 -0.27 -24.97 -16.15
CA ASP A 237 -1.21 -24.86 -17.27
C ASP A 237 -2.53 -24.23 -16.81
N GLU A 238 -3.11 -24.71 -15.71
CA GLU A 238 -4.32 -24.10 -15.12
C GLU A 238 -4.13 -22.63 -14.72
N ALA A 239 -2.94 -22.27 -14.22
CA ALA A 239 -2.65 -20.89 -13.89
C ALA A 239 -2.63 -19.97 -15.12
N TRP A 240 -2.02 -20.43 -16.22
CA TRP A 240 -2.01 -19.70 -17.49
C TRP A 240 -3.38 -19.64 -18.15
N GLU A 241 -4.18 -20.71 -18.06
CA GLU A 241 -5.59 -20.69 -18.49
C GLU A 241 -6.39 -19.66 -17.68
N ALA A 242 -6.17 -19.57 -16.37
CA ALA A 242 -6.82 -18.58 -15.52
C ALA A 242 -6.40 -17.15 -15.90
N ALA A 243 -5.12 -16.90 -16.19
CA ALA A 243 -4.63 -15.61 -16.67
C ALA A 243 -5.28 -15.20 -18.00
N ASN A 244 -5.35 -16.13 -18.95
CA ASN A 244 -6.01 -15.90 -20.25
C ASN A 244 -7.52 -15.65 -20.08
N ARG A 245 -8.19 -16.40 -19.21
CA ARG A 245 -9.61 -16.21 -18.91
C ARG A 245 -9.89 -14.84 -18.29
N LEU A 246 -9.00 -14.34 -17.41
CA LEU A 246 -9.16 -13.05 -16.73
C LEU A 246 -9.28 -11.87 -17.72
N ILE A 247 -8.62 -11.95 -18.88
CA ILE A 247 -8.66 -10.91 -19.93
C ILE A 247 -9.51 -11.29 -21.14
N SER A 248 -10.20 -12.44 -21.09
CA SER A 248 -10.93 -12.97 -22.26
C SER A 248 -12.11 -12.12 -22.72
N ARG A 249 -12.59 -11.21 -21.88
CA ARG A 249 -13.68 -10.27 -22.18
C ARG A 249 -13.18 -8.88 -22.58
N LEU A 250 -11.87 -8.65 -22.63
CA LEU A 250 -11.32 -7.37 -23.06
C LEU A 250 -11.41 -7.23 -24.58
N ASP A 251 -11.90 -6.07 -25.02
CA ASP A 251 -11.78 -5.62 -26.40
C ASP A 251 -10.69 -4.56 -26.56
N ASP A 252 -10.32 -4.29 -27.79
CA ASP A 252 -9.23 -3.35 -28.11
C ASP A 252 -9.63 -1.88 -27.79
N ASP A 253 -10.90 -1.54 -27.89
CA ASP A 253 -11.41 -0.20 -27.55
C ASP A 253 -11.31 0.07 -26.06
N THR A 254 -11.64 -0.90 -25.22
CA THR A 254 -11.50 -0.83 -23.75
C THR A 254 -10.02 -0.68 -23.36
N ILE A 255 -9.14 -1.44 -23.98
CA ILE A 255 -7.68 -1.31 -23.77
C ILE A 255 -7.21 0.08 -24.19
N ALA A 256 -7.57 0.54 -25.38
CA ALA A 256 -7.15 1.85 -25.89
C ALA A 256 -7.61 3.00 -25.01
N LYS A 257 -8.85 2.96 -24.50
CA LYS A 257 -9.39 3.94 -23.54
C LYS A 257 -8.61 3.95 -22.24
N ALA A 258 -8.32 2.77 -21.68
CA ALA A 258 -7.53 2.65 -20.45
C ALA A 258 -6.10 3.19 -20.63
N GLN A 259 -5.41 2.79 -21.71
CA GLN A 259 -4.07 3.26 -22.02
C GLN A 259 -4.01 4.78 -22.25
N ALA A 260 -5.02 5.35 -22.93
CA ALA A 260 -5.14 6.80 -23.10
C ALA A 260 -5.35 7.52 -21.74
N ALA A 261 -6.07 6.92 -20.81
CA ALA A 261 -6.22 7.46 -19.45
C ALA A 261 -4.89 7.42 -18.69
N PHE A 262 -4.15 6.31 -18.76
CA PHE A 262 -2.84 6.17 -18.09
C PHE A 262 -1.79 7.13 -18.66
N ALA A 263 -1.81 7.38 -19.96
CA ALA A 263 -0.90 8.33 -20.61
C ALA A 263 -1.09 9.78 -20.15
N ARG A 264 -2.25 10.14 -19.58
CA ARG A 264 -2.49 11.48 -19.03
C ARG A 264 -1.90 11.69 -17.64
N THR A 265 -1.53 10.61 -16.95
CA THR A 265 -0.93 10.70 -15.61
C THR A 265 0.53 11.14 -15.71
N ASP A 266 1.00 11.90 -14.72
CA ASP A 266 2.40 12.30 -14.61
C ASP A 266 3.28 11.28 -13.84
N SER A 267 2.76 10.05 -13.67
CA SER A 267 3.43 8.97 -12.95
C SER A 267 4.47 8.27 -13.82
N VAL A 268 5.75 8.44 -13.48
CA VAL A 268 6.85 7.67 -14.09
C VAL A 268 6.64 6.16 -13.89
N GLY A 269 6.11 5.73 -12.73
CA GLY A 269 5.79 4.33 -12.47
C GLY A 269 4.74 3.79 -13.43
N GLN A 270 3.68 4.55 -13.70
CA GLN A 270 2.63 4.16 -14.65
C GLN A 270 3.16 4.05 -16.09
N GLN A 271 4.00 4.99 -16.50
CA GLN A 271 4.65 4.95 -17.82
C GLN A 271 5.54 3.71 -17.97
N ARG A 272 6.31 3.35 -16.93
CA ARG A 272 7.13 2.13 -16.91
C ARG A 272 6.29 0.87 -17.00
N MET A 273 5.16 0.78 -16.28
CA MET A 273 4.24 -0.36 -16.36
C MET A 273 3.61 -0.49 -17.75
N ALA A 274 3.13 0.61 -18.34
CA ALA A 274 2.57 0.62 -19.69
C ALA A 274 3.60 0.19 -20.76
N ALA A 275 4.85 0.57 -20.60
CA ALA A 275 5.93 0.17 -21.51
C ALA A 275 6.21 -1.35 -21.53
N LEU A 276 5.88 -2.08 -20.47
CA LEU A 276 6.10 -3.53 -20.39
C LEU A 276 5.28 -4.32 -21.41
N HIS A 277 4.07 -3.89 -21.72
CA HIS A 277 3.17 -4.55 -22.68
C HIS A 277 2.85 -3.72 -23.91
N GLY A 278 3.09 -2.38 -23.88
CA GLY A 278 2.81 -1.47 -24.99
C GLY A 278 1.34 -1.47 -25.46
N GLY A 279 0.38 -1.82 -24.60
CA GLY A 279 -1.03 -1.97 -24.95
C GLY A 279 -1.37 -3.23 -25.75
N ARG A 280 -0.44 -4.14 -25.95
CA ARG A 280 -0.57 -5.33 -26.82
C ARG A 280 -0.93 -6.58 -25.99
N ARG A 281 -1.74 -7.48 -26.58
CA ARG A 281 -2.17 -8.75 -25.95
C ARG A 281 -1.32 -9.96 -26.35
N ASP A 282 -0.48 -9.84 -27.35
CA ASP A 282 0.26 -10.95 -27.95
C ASP A 282 1.61 -11.25 -27.27
N LYS A 283 2.04 -10.41 -26.32
CA LYS A 283 3.31 -10.57 -25.61
C LYS A 283 3.20 -10.08 -24.18
N LEU A 284 2.45 -10.82 -23.39
CA LEU A 284 2.15 -10.43 -22.00
C LEU A 284 3.06 -11.10 -20.97
N GLU A 285 3.68 -12.25 -21.24
CA GLU A 285 4.76 -12.78 -20.41
C GLU A 285 6.05 -12.00 -20.71
N ILE A 286 6.42 -11.10 -19.80
CA ILE A 286 7.53 -10.14 -19.96
C ILE A 286 8.83 -10.58 -19.30
N SER A 287 8.76 -11.60 -18.46
CA SER A 287 9.82 -12.32 -17.78
C SER A 287 9.26 -13.67 -17.35
N PRO A 288 10.07 -14.68 -17.05
CA PRO A 288 9.53 -16.00 -16.66
C PRO A 288 8.47 -15.90 -15.57
N ASN A 289 7.26 -16.36 -15.87
CA ASN A 289 6.07 -16.35 -15.00
C ASN A 289 5.61 -14.94 -14.55
N LEU A 290 6.12 -13.88 -15.15
CA LEU A 290 5.70 -12.50 -14.90
C LEU A 290 4.85 -12.00 -16.08
N TRP A 291 3.55 -11.86 -15.83
CA TRP A 291 2.53 -11.53 -16.83
C TRP A 291 2.01 -10.11 -16.65
N ALA A 292 1.97 -9.32 -17.72
CA ALA A 292 1.60 -7.91 -17.70
C ALA A 292 0.13 -7.63 -18.06
N GLY A 293 -0.72 -8.66 -18.13
CA GLY A 293 -2.10 -8.52 -18.63
C GLY A 293 -3.01 -7.67 -17.77
N VAL A 294 -2.77 -7.58 -16.46
CA VAL A 294 -3.55 -6.69 -15.59
C VAL A 294 -3.38 -5.22 -15.99
N GLY A 295 -2.16 -4.83 -16.38
CA GLY A 295 -1.80 -3.48 -16.78
C GLY A 295 -2.47 -3.00 -18.08
N LEU A 296 -3.11 -3.89 -18.84
CA LEU A 296 -3.88 -3.49 -20.02
C LEU A 296 -5.02 -2.53 -19.67
N VAL A 297 -5.67 -2.71 -18.50
CA VAL A 297 -6.86 -1.93 -18.10
C VAL A 297 -6.85 -1.47 -16.65
N ARG A 298 -5.84 -1.84 -15.85
CA ARG A 298 -5.71 -1.41 -14.45
C ARG A 298 -4.45 -0.57 -14.27
N GLY A 299 -4.62 0.62 -13.70
CA GLY A 299 -3.50 1.48 -13.29
C GLY A 299 -2.79 0.94 -12.04
N GLY A 300 -1.57 1.43 -11.80
CA GLY A 300 -0.73 0.97 -10.71
C GLY A 300 0.07 -0.27 -11.06
N ALA A 301 0.24 -1.20 -10.13
CA ALA A 301 0.93 -2.46 -10.39
C ALA A 301 0.12 -3.31 -11.37
N GLY A 302 0.62 -3.46 -12.58
CA GLY A 302 -0.07 -4.11 -13.70
C GLY A 302 0.42 -5.52 -14.03
N THR A 303 1.29 -6.11 -13.20
CA THR A 303 1.92 -7.41 -13.44
C THR A 303 1.46 -8.45 -12.42
N ALA A 304 1.40 -9.70 -12.85
CA ALA A 304 1.06 -10.86 -12.01
C ALA A 304 2.14 -11.94 -12.12
N LEU A 305 2.45 -12.59 -11.00
CA LEU A 305 3.15 -13.88 -11.01
C LEU A 305 2.13 -14.98 -11.30
N VAL A 306 2.41 -15.82 -12.30
CA VAL A 306 1.50 -16.87 -12.80
C VAL A 306 2.19 -18.22 -12.74
N GLY A 307 1.56 -19.21 -12.11
CA GLY A 307 2.10 -20.56 -12.06
C GLY A 307 1.51 -21.40 -10.93
N ASP A 308 2.05 -22.59 -10.73
CA ASP A 308 1.80 -23.40 -9.54
C ASP A 308 2.51 -22.83 -8.31
N GLY A 309 2.19 -23.36 -7.13
CA GLY A 309 2.77 -22.89 -5.87
C GLY A 309 4.30 -22.86 -5.87
N PRO A 310 5.00 -23.95 -6.18
CA PRO A 310 6.47 -23.99 -6.26
C PRO A 310 7.05 -22.96 -7.24
N THR A 311 6.45 -22.81 -8.43
CA THR A 311 6.91 -21.89 -9.47
C THR A 311 6.79 -20.43 -9.01
N VAL A 312 5.60 -20.06 -8.49
CA VAL A 312 5.38 -18.68 -7.98
C VAL A 312 6.29 -18.39 -6.77
N ALA A 313 6.46 -19.37 -5.87
CA ALA A 313 7.37 -19.24 -4.73
C ALA A 313 8.83 -19.01 -5.17
N ALA A 314 9.28 -19.72 -6.22
CA ALA A 314 10.62 -19.49 -6.79
C ALA A 314 10.78 -18.05 -7.30
N ARG A 315 9.77 -17.49 -7.98
CA ARG A 315 9.79 -16.09 -8.44
C ARG A 315 9.77 -15.09 -7.29
N ILE A 316 8.98 -15.35 -6.24
CA ILE A 316 8.97 -14.51 -5.01
C ILE A 316 10.35 -14.53 -4.34
N ASN A 317 10.96 -15.70 -4.21
CA ASN A 317 12.30 -15.85 -3.62
C ASN A 317 13.38 -15.15 -4.46
N GLU A 318 13.23 -15.06 -5.78
CA GLU A 318 14.12 -14.27 -6.66
C GLU A 318 14.07 -12.77 -6.27
N TYR A 319 12.88 -12.19 -6.09
CA TYR A 319 12.76 -10.81 -5.60
C TYR A 319 13.26 -10.67 -4.14
N ALA A 320 13.00 -11.65 -3.29
CA ALA A 320 13.50 -11.64 -1.90
C ALA A 320 15.03 -11.62 -1.85
N ALA A 321 15.71 -12.34 -2.75
CA ALA A 321 17.16 -12.33 -2.86
C ALA A 321 17.75 -10.95 -3.24
N LEU A 322 16.96 -10.06 -3.84
CA LEU A 322 17.34 -8.66 -4.10
C LEU A 322 17.25 -7.78 -2.83
N GLY A 323 16.61 -8.29 -1.77
CA GLY A 323 16.40 -7.58 -0.52
C GLY A 323 14.96 -7.08 -0.33
N ILE A 324 14.00 -7.59 -1.09
CA ILE A 324 12.57 -7.38 -0.87
C ILE A 324 12.13 -8.26 0.30
N ASP A 325 11.56 -7.66 1.33
CA ASP A 325 11.04 -8.38 2.51
C ASP A 325 9.52 -8.34 2.65
N SER A 326 8.85 -7.53 1.84
CA SER A 326 7.39 -7.30 1.94
C SER A 326 6.75 -7.37 0.56
N PHE A 327 5.73 -8.20 0.43
CA PHE A 327 5.01 -8.44 -0.82
C PHE A 327 3.55 -8.05 -0.64
N VAL A 328 3.08 -7.06 -1.39
CA VAL A 328 1.66 -6.71 -1.44
C VAL A 328 1.07 -7.39 -2.65
N LEU A 329 0.32 -8.45 -2.40
CA LEU A 329 -0.29 -9.30 -3.41
C LEU A 329 -1.77 -8.95 -3.61
N SER A 330 -2.29 -9.27 -4.77
CA SER A 330 -3.73 -9.21 -5.11
C SER A 330 -4.05 -10.18 -6.23
N GLY A 331 -5.32 -10.55 -6.36
CA GLY A 331 -5.82 -11.43 -7.41
C GLY A 331 -7.29 -11.16 -7.68
N TYR A 332 -7.81 -11.65 -8.77
CA TYR A 332 -9.20 -11.46 -9.20
C TYR A 332 -9.92 -12.81 -9.34
N PRO A 333 -11.04 -13.02 -8.59
CA PRO A 333 -11.61 -12.18 -7.52
C PRO A 333 -10.79 -12.28 -6.22
N HIS A 334 -10.74 -11.19 -5.46
CA HIS A 334 -9.81 -11.07 -4.33
C HIS A 334 -10.07 -12.09 -3.20
N LEU A 335 -11.32 -12.47 -2.94
CA LEU A 335 -11.63 -13.43 -1.89
C LEU A 335 -11.15 -14.83 -2.24
N GLU A 336 -11.50 -15.34 -3.42
CA GLU A 336 -11.15 -16.67 -3.87
C GLU A 336 -9.65 -16.83 -4.11
N GLU A 337 -9.02 -15.80 -4.65
CA GLU A 337 -7.57 -15.81 -4.88
C GLU A 337 -6.78 -15.75 -3.54
N ALA A 338 -7.32 -15.11 -2.48
CA ALA A 338 -6.69 -15.13 -1.16
C ALA A 338 -6.60 -16.56 -0.61
N TYR A 339 -7.65 -17.37 -0.76
CA TYR A 339 -7.64 -18.78 -0.36
C TYR A 339 -6.60 -19.57 -1.13
N LYS A 340 -6.55 -19.41 -2.46
CA LYS A 340 -5.57 -20.11 -3.31
C LYS A 340 -4.14 -19.77 -2.95
N VAL A 341 -3.87 -18.48 -2.64
CA VAL A 341 -2.55 -18.06 -2.18
C VAL A 341 -2.20 -18.72 -0.83
N GLY A 342 -3.14 -18.71 0.11
CA GLY A 342 -2.92 -19.34 1.42
C GLY A 342 -2.68 -20.85 1.32
N GLU A 343 -3.42 -21.54 0.46
CA GLU A 343 -3.40 -23.00 0.33
C GLU A 343 -2.27 -23.50 -0.58
N LEU A 344 -2.04 -22.83 -1.72
CA LEU A 344 -1.13 -23.34 -2.76
C LEU A 344 0.25 -22.67 -2.73
N LEU A 345 0.36 -21.42 -2.27
CA LEU A 345 1.62 -20.66 -2.31
C LEU A 345 2.34 -20.61 -0.96
N PHE A 346 1.63 -20.30 0.13
CA PHE A 346 2.26 -20.12 1.45
C PHE A 346 3.00 -21.35 1.97
N PRO A 347 2.59 -22.61 1.70
CA PRO A 347 3.37 -23.78 2.10
C PRO A 347 4.78 -23.85 1.51
N HIS A 348 5.07 -23.08 0.44
CA HIS A 348 6.36 -23.04 -0.24
C HIS A 348 7.21 -21.82 0.13
N LEU A 349 6.75 -20.98 1.07
CA LEU A 349 7.41 -19.75 1.49
C LEU A 349 7.63 -19.71 3.00
N ASP A 350 8.67 -19.02 3.44
CA ASP A 350 8.86 -18.65 4.85
C ASP A 350 8.07 -17.37 5.15
N VAL A 351 6.78 -17.52 5.48
CA VAL A 351 5.86 -16.41 5.71
C VAL A 351 5.88 -15.98 7.17
N ALA A 352 6.05 -14.67 7.40
CA ALA A 352 5.95 -14.06 8.72
C ALA A 352 4.48 -13.89 9.13
N ILE A 353 3.95 -14.81 9.92
CA ILE A 353 2.59 -14.72 10.46
C ILE A 353 2.61 -13.77 11.65
N PRO A 354 1.83 -12.67 11.65
CA PRO A 354 1.81 -11.73 12.77
C PRO A 354 1.16 -12.36 14.01
N GLU A 355 1.71 -12.04 15.17
CA GLU A 355 1.11 -12.40 16.45
C GLU A 355 -0.15 -11.54 16.71
N ILE A 356 -1.07 -12.07 17.54
CA ILE A 356 -2.20 -11.29 18.04
C ILE A 356 -1.65 -10.30 19.06
N PRO A 357 -1.77 -8.98 18.81
CA PRO A 357 -1.21 -7.99 19.71
C PRO A 357 -1.93 -8.02 21.07
N GLN A 358 -1.16 -8.01 22.14
CA GLN A 358 -1.70 -7.91 23.49
C GLN A 358 -2.28 -6.50 23.69
N PRO A 359 -3.44 -6.38 24.33
CA PRO A 359 -4.02 -5.09 24.68
C PRO A 359 -3.04 -4.27 25.50
N GLN A 360 -2.65 -3.10 25.01
CA GLN A 360 -1.89 -2.17 25.81
C GLN A 360 -2.83 -1.35 26.68
N SER A 361 -2.58 -1.32 27.99
CA SER A 361 -3.32 -0.41 28.87
C SER A 361 -2.96 1.03 28.46
N LEU A 362 -3.92 1.75 27.88
CA LEU A 362 -3.78 3.18 27.73
C LEU A 362 -3.57 3.77 29.12
N GLN A 363 -2.41 4.39 29.35
CA GLN A 363 -2.21 5.15 30.58
C GLN A 363 -3.25 6.26 30.60
N VAL A 364 -4.16 6.20 31.56
CA VAL A 364 -5.12 7.29 31.78
C VAL A 364 -4.31 8.50 32.24
N GLN A 365 -4.16 9.47 31.37
CA GLN A 365 -3.38 10.66 31.65
C GLN A 365 -4.10 11.69 32.53
N GLY A 366 -5.32 11.37 32.96
CA GLY A 366 -6.19 12.26 33.70
C GLY A 366 -7.29 12.86 32.84
N GLU A 367 -8.02 13.84 33.38
CA GLU A 367 -9.04 14.58 32.67
C GLU A 367 -8.43 15.72 31.86
N ALA A 368 -8.90 15.90 30.63
CA ALA A 368 -8.48 17.02 29.79
C ALA A 368 -9.29 18.27 30.18
N VAL A 369 -8.61 19.32 30.63
CA VAL A 369 -9.20 20.62 30.93
C VAL A 369 -8.62 21.64 29.95
N ALA A 370 -9.46 22.36 29.25
CA ALA A 370 -9.08 23.38 28.25
C ALA A 370 -8.12 22.78 27.19
N ASN A 371 -8.39 21.56 26.71
CA ASN A 371 -7.57 20.82 25.74
C ASN A 371 -6.17 20.39 26.23
N GLU A 372 -5.91 20.45 27.54
CA GLU A 372 -4.66 19.99 28.15
C GLU A 372 -4.97 18.96 29.26
N PHE A 373 -4.07 17.98 29.45
CA PHE A 373 -4.19 17.09 30.58
C PHE A 373 -3.69 17.73 31.87
N LEU A 374 -4.51 17.69 32.91
CA LEU A 374 -4.05 18.09 34.24
C LEU A 374 -3.02 17.10 34.76
N PRO A 375 -1.89 17.56 35.35
CA PRO A 375 -0.94 16.66 36.01
C PRO A 375 -1.64 15.85 37.10
N ARG A 376 -1.37 14.54 37.19
CA ARG A 376 -1.81 13.74 38.32
C ARG A 376 -1.26 14.35 39.61
N LYS A 377 -2.13 14.67 40.56
CA LYS A 377 -1.67 14.97 41.93
C LYS A 377 -1.02 13.69 42.47
N VAL A 378 0.28 13.69 42.65
CA VAL A 378 0.97 12.66 43.39
C VAL A 378 0.40 12.70 44.79
N ALA A 379 -0.24 11.64 45.26
CA ALA A 379 -0.65 11.55 46.65
C ALA A 379 0.61 11.68 47.48
N GLN A 380 0.71 12.74 48.29
CA GLN A 380 1.74 12.85 49.30
C GLN A 380 1.47 11.74 50.30
N SER A 381 2.36 10.73 50.31
CA SER A 381 2.38 9.64 51.31
C SER A 381 2.86 10.16 52.66
#